data_58ec6a5df0a7aa52f440d4c305c74273
#
_entry.id   58ec6a5df0a7aa52f440d4c305c74273
#
_cell.length_a   1.000
_cell.length_b   1.000
_cell.length_c   1.000
_cell.angle_alpha   90.00
_cell.angle_beta   90.00
_cell.angle_gamma   90.00
#
_symmetry.space_group_name_H-M   'P 1'
#
loop_
_entity.id
_entity.type
_entity.pdbx_description
1 polymer ?
#
loop_
_entity_poly.entity_id
_entity_poly.type
_entity_poly.pdbx_seq_one_letter_code
_entity_poly.pdbx_strand_id
1 'polypeptide(L)'
;MATCVYADDAYLISAFPGVVVRKPETWLVTVVAAQVGAYTVGLSGAPFPYDASAEDDTAAIADALIGLLGGQMLAAVSPVGASALSLAAVGPAALTVTATGPDEGDITATLTGGGDSNSTSRAFWLERAKCGLPPCRLVTCAADYTLMHAALAAHLLFTMGNLGATGNGANDFDSMRLGPASLTRGMSAWAAASPADADLAKTGAGQLFLSLRARYVMPFFCG
;
A
#
# COMPACT_ATOMS: atom_id res chain seq x y z
N MET A 1 10.74 -0.88 -33.67
CA MET A 1 10.79 0.17 -32.64
C MET A 1 10.27 -0.43 -31.34
N ALA A 2 11.01 -0.37 -30.27
CA ALA A 2 10.55 -0.85 -28.96
C ALA A 2 9.37 0.03 -28.51
N THR A 3 8.25 -0.61 -28.17
CA THR A 3 7.10 0.09 -27.59
C THR A 3 7.43 0.37 -26.14
N CYS A 4 7.57 1.64 -25.76
CA CYS A 4 7.77 1.99 -24.34
C CYS A 4 6.49 1.82 -23.56
N VAL A 5 6.56 1.03 -22.53
CA VAL A 5 5.46 0.80 -21.60
C VAL A 5 5.79 1.57 -20.30
N TYR A 6 4.84 2.37 -19.85
CA TYR A 6 4.94 3.01 -18.55
C TYR A 6 4.59 2.03 -17.43
N ALA A 7 5.22 2.16 -16.28
CA ALA A 7 4.84 1.42 -15.10
C ALA A 7 3.41 1.81 -14.67
N ASP A 8 2.64 0.83 -14.27
CA ASP A 8 1.38 1.00 -13.56
C ASP A 8 1.60 0.94 -12.03
N ASP A 9 0.51 1.11 -11.27
CA ASP A 9 0.56 1.07 -9.80
C ASP A 9 1.00 -0.30 -9.27
N ALA A 10 0.57 -1.39 -9.91
CA ALA A 10 0.94 -2.74 -9.51
C ALA A 10 2.45 -3.00 -9.71
N TYR A 11 3.00 -2.54 -10.82
CA TYR A 11 4.44 -2.63 -11.07
C TYR A 11 5.24 -1.77 -10.08
N LEU A 12 4.77 -0.54 -9.80
CA LEU A 12 5.41 0.36 -8.82
C LEU A 12 5.48 -0.29 -7.43
N ILE A 13 4.38 -0.88 -6.95
CA ILE A 13 4.31 -1.57 -5.66
C ILE A 13 5.24 -2.80 -5.64
N SER A 14 5.26 -3.57 -6.72
CA SER A 14 6.11 -4.76 -6.84
C SER A 14 7.60 -4.41 -6.81
N ALA A 15 8.00 -3.34 -7.53
CA ALA A 15 9.40 -2.91 -7.61
C ALA A 15 9.86 -2.15 -6.34
N PHE A 16 8.95 -1.41 -5.71
CA PHE A 16 9.21 -0.55 -4.56
C PHE A 16 8.13 -0.70 -3.48
N PRO A 17 8.09 -1.80 -2.73
CA PRO A 17 7.02 -2.06 -1.74
C PRO A 17 6.91 -0.97 -0.66
N GLY A 18 7.99 -0.25 -0.37
CA GLY A 18 7.99 0.88 0.57
C GLY A 18 7.16 2.09 0.15
N VAL A 19 6.65 2.14 -1.11
CA VAL A 19 5.76 3.22 -1.57
C VAL A 19 4.32 3.07 -1.06
N VAL A 20 3.97 1.93 -0.47
CA VAL A 20 2.63 1.70 0.09
C VAL A 20 2.59 2.14 1.54
N VAL A 21 1.74 3.12 1.84
CA VAL A 21 1.42 3.50 3.22
C VAL A 21 0.14 2.79 3.62
N ARG A 22 0.27 1.77 4.45
CA ARG A 22 -0.87 1.08 5.02
C ARG A 22 -1.22 1.71 6.36
N LYS A 23 -2.46 2.21 6.47
CA LYS A 23 -3.08 2.53 7.76
C LYS A 23 -3.80 1.29 8.25
N PRO A 24 -3.88 1.08 9.58
CA PRO A 24 -4.69 0.01 10.13
C PRO A 24 -6.10 0.06 9.56
N GLU A 25 -6.59 -1.05 9.04
CA GLU A 25 -7.96 -1.13 8.51
C GLU A 25 -8.95 -1.05 9.64
N THR A 26 -10.00 -0.27 9.43
CA THR A 26 -11.12 -0.15 10.37
C THR A 26 -12.39 -0.59 9.67
N TRP A 27 -13.06 -1.56 10.25
CA TRP A 27 -14.31 -2.11 9.77
C TRP A 27 -15.44 -1.75 10.72
N LEU A 28 -16.59 -1.42 10.18
CA LEU A 28 -17.85 -1.29 10.92
C LEU A 28 -18.69 -2.52 10.63
N VAL A 29 -19.00 -3.27 11.68
CA VAL A 29 -19.97 -4.37 11.63
C VAL A 29 -21.24 -3.90 12.28
N THR A 30 -22.37 -3.98 11.56
CA THR A 30 -23.68 -3.52 12.02
C THR A 30 -24.66 -4.67 11.98
N VAL A 31 -25.34 -4.93 13.09
CA VAL A 31 -26.49 -5.81 13.17
C VAL A 31 -27.72 -5.00 12.77
N VAL A 32 -28.28 -5.34 11.62
CA VAL A 32 -29.39 -4.61 11.00
C VAL A 32 -30.74 -5.14 11.49
N ALA A 33 -30.86 -6.46 11.62
CA ALA A 33 -32.06 -7.10 12.11
C ALA A 33 -31.70 -8.19 13.14
N ALA A 34 -32.60 -8.38 14.11
CA ALA A 34 -32.48 -9.47 15.10
C ALA A 34 -33.43 -10.59 14.71
N GLN A 35 -32.86 -11.75 14.41
CA GLN A 35 -33.56 -12.96 14.07
C GLN A 35 -32.99 -14.15 14.86
N VAL A 36 -33.78 -15.20 15.06
CA VAL A 36 -33.29 -16.45 15.67
C VAL A 36 -32.38 -17.16 14.72
N GLY A 37 -31.14 -17.42 15.13
CA GLY A 37 -30.17 -18.15 14.33
C GLY A 37 -28.75 -17.69 14.50
N ALA A 38 -27.84 -18.18 13.65
CA ALA A 38 -26.44 -17.95 13.79
C ALA A 38 -26.00 -16.65 13.11
N TYR A 39 -25.41 -15.75 13.89
CA TYR A 39 -24.66 -14.58 13.45
C TYR A 39 -23.17 -14.89 13.51
N THR A 40 -22.47 -14.74 12.41
CA THR A 40 -21.04 -15.06 12.37
C THR A 40 -20.25 -13.87 11.86
N VAL A 41 -19.24 -13.46 12.61
CA VAL A 41 -18.21 -12.51 12.15
C VAL A 41 -16.93 -13.31 11.91
N GLY A 42 -16.39 -13.25 10.70
CA GLY A 42 -15.10 -13.86 10.35
C GLY A 42 -13.98 -12.81 10.38
N LEU A 43 -12.87 -13.13 11.03
CA LEU A 43 -11.63 -12.35 11.04
C LEU A 43 -10.52 -13.13 10.36
N SER A 44 -10.07 -12.68 9.20
CA SER A 44 -8.99 -13.31 8.41
C SER A 44 -9.18 -14.84 8.24
N GLY A 45 -10.43 -15.25 8.03
CA GLY A 45 -10.81 -16.64 7.81
C GLY A 45 -11.20 -17.44 9.06
N ALA A 46 -11.01 -16.89 10.28
CA ALA A 46 -11.49 -17.52 11.51
C ALA A 46 -12.92 -17.06 11.81
N PRO A 47 -13.93 -17.97 11.88
CA PRO A 47 -15.32 -17.62 12.18
C PRO A 47 -15.55 -17.49 13.70
N PHE A 48 -16.37 -16.52 14.09
CA PHE A 48 -16.84 -16.29 15.46
C PHE A 48 -18.37 -16.29 15.45
N PRO A 49 -19.00 -17.46 15.64
CA PRO A 49 -20.45 -17.60 15.61
C PRO A 49 -21.08 -17.23 16.96
N TYR A 50 -22.27 -16.62 16.88
CA TYR A 50 -23.17 -16.41 17.99
C TYR A 50 -24.57 -16.86 17.58
N ASP A 51 -25.20 -17.76 18.37
CA ASP A 51 -26.54 -18.24 18.12
C ASP A 51 -27.54 -17.37 18.89
N ALA A 52 -28.23 -16.50 18.14
CA ALA A 52 -29.24 -15.61 18.71
C ALA A 52 -30.55 -16.33 19.02
N SER A 53 -31.12 -16.01 20.19
CA SER A 53 -32.44 -16.49 20.64
C SER A 53 -33.56 -15.52 20.23
N ALA A 54 -34.81 -15.91 20.43
CA ALA A 54 -35.98 -15.06 20.15
C ALA A 54 -36.08 -13.81 21.06
N GLU A 55 -35.35 -13.78 22.17
CA GLU A 55 -35.35 -12.68 23.12
C GLU A 55 -34.21 -11.66 22.85
N ASP A 56 -33.27 -11.99 21.96
CA ASP A 56 -32.15 -11.14 21.64
C ASP A 56 -32.57 -10.04 20.65
N ASP A 57 -32.27 -8.81 21.00
CA ASP A 57 -32.38 -7.68 20.10
C ASP A 57 -31.04 -7.43 19.39
N THR A 58 -31.01 -6.46 18.48
CA THR A 58 -29.79 -6.13 17.73
C THR A 58 -28.63 -5.66 18.62
N ALA A 59 -28.95 -5.10 19.80
CA ALA A 59 -27.94 -4.66 20.77
C ALA A 59 -27.32 -5.86 21.50
N ALA A 60 -28.16 -6.80 21.94
CA ALA A 60 -27.69 -8.02 22.60
C ALA A 60 -26.78 -8.87 21.69
N ILE A 61 -27.15 -8.99 20.41
CA ILE A 61 -26.33 -9.68 19.41
C ILE A 61 -24.98 -8.96 19.21
N ALA A 62 -25.00 -7.63 19.10
CA ALA A 62 -23.76 -6.85 18.94
C ALA A 62 -22.85 -6.97 20.17
N ASP A 63 -23.40 -6.90 21.37
CA ASP A 63 -22.63 -7.07 22.62
C ASP A 63 -22.04 -8.48 22.77
N ALA A 64 -22.79 -9.51 22.39
CA ALA A 64 -22.31 -10.87 22.38
C ALA A 64 -21.13 -11.05 21.38
N LEU A 65 -21.23 -10.48 20.18
CA LEU A 65 -20.16 -10.48 19.19
C LEU A 65 -18.93 -9.70 19.70
N ILE A 66 -19.11 -8.56 20.38
CA ILE A 66 -18.02 -7.81 21.02
C ILE A 66 -17.32 -8.70 22.06
N GLY A 67 -18.07 -9.42 22.88
CA GLY A 67 -17.52 -10.36 23.86
C GLY A 67 -16.69 -11.47 23.24
N LEU A 68 -17.14 -12.06 22.13
CA LEU A 68 -16.45 -13.11 21.39
C LEU A 68 -15.16 -12.60 20.71
N LEU A 69 -15.21 -11.39 20.17
CA LEU A 69 -14.11 -10.80 19.40
C LEU A 69 -13.09 -10.06 20.29
N GLY A 70 -13.48 -9.65 21.50
CA GLY A 70 -12.69 -8.80 22.39
C GLY A 70 -11.36 -9.39 22.89
N GLY A 71 -11.15 -10.72 22.72
CA GLY A 71 -9.89 -11.38 23.07
C GLY A 71 -8.96 -11.66 21.89
N GLN A 72 -9.31 -11.22 20.69
CA GLN A 72 -8.56 -11.57 19.50
C GLN A 72 -7.36 -10.63 19.28
N MET A 73 -6.20 -11.21 19.00
CA MET A 73 -4.97 -10.46 18.76
C MET A 73 -4.92 -9.73 17.39
N LEU A 74 -5.86 -10.08 16.48
CA LEU A 74 -5.89 -9.56 15.11
C LEU A 74 -6.59 -8.21 14.98
N ALA A 75 -7.53 -7.91 15.87
CA ALA A 75 -8.31 -6.68 15.83
C ALA A 75 -8.62 -6.16 17.24
N ALA A 76 -8.55 -4.84 17.39
CA ALA A 76 -9.12 -4.16 18.55
C ALA A 76 -10.61 -3.92 18.30
N VAL A 77 -11.45 -4.34 19.24
CA VAL A 77 -12.92 -4.26 19.15
C VAL A 77 -13.41 -3.14 20.04
N SER A 78 -14.31 -2.31 19.52
CA SER A 78 -14.98 -1.26 20.31
C SER A 78 -16.45 -1.13 19.89
N PRO A 79 -17.37 -0.87 20.83
CA PRO A 79 -18.77 -0.61 20.51
C PRO A 79 -18.94 0.70 19.75
N VAL A 80 -19.87 0.74 18.80
CA VAL A 80 -20.25 1.93 18.03
C VAL A 80 -21.77 2.05 18.05
N GLY A 81 -22.32 2.71 19.06
CA GLY A 81 -23.77 2.73 19.29
C GLY A 81 -24.31 1.41 19.84
N ALA A 82 -25.63 1.18 19.76
CA ALA A 82 -26.29 0.05 20.37
C ALA A 82 -26.19 -1.26 19.55
N SER A 83 -26.12 -1.18 18.23
CA SER A 83 -26.20 -2.35 17.33
C SER A 83 -25.03 -2.48 16.38
N ALA A 84 -23.89 -1.84 16.70
CA ALA A 84 -22.72 -1.86 15.84
C ALA A 84 -21.43 -1.93 16.64
N LEU A 85 -20.40 -2.53 16.02
CA LEU A 85 -19.06 -2.61 16.58
C LEU A 85 -18.03 -2.19 15.52
N SER A 86 -16.95 -1.58 15.97
CA SER A 86 -15.80 -1.23 15.17
C SER A 86 -14.67 -2.24 15.41
N LEU A 87 -14.06 -2.71 14.34
CA LEU A 87 -12.92 -3.60 14.34
C LEU A 87 -11.73 -2.85 13.72
N ALA A 88 -10.74 -2.53 14.53
CA ALA A 88 -9.50 -1.91 14.05
C ALA A 88 -8.38 -2.96 13.99
N ALA A 89 -7.77 -3.14 12.84
CA ALA A 89 -6.65 -4.08 12.67
C ALA A 89 -5.50 -3.73 13.62
N VAL A 90 -4.94 -4.75 14.28
CA VAL A 90 -3.74 -4.60 15.11
C VAL A 90 -2.53 -4.94 14.24
N GLY A 91 -1.84 -3.91 13.73
CA GLY A 91 -0.67 -4.06 12.91
C GLY A 91 -0.88 -3.73 11.42
N PRO A 92 0.16 -3.88 10.60
CA PRO A 92 0.14 -3.49 9.19
C PRO A 92 -0.48 -4.54 8.25
N ALA A 93 -0.87 -5.71 8.77
CA ALA A 93 -1.50 -6.76 7.97
C ALA A 93 -2.93 -6.36 7.60
N ALA A 94 -3.35 -6.70 6.38
CA ALA A 94 -4.73 -6.53 5.96
C ALA A 94 -5.65 -7.40 6.83
N LEU A 95 -6.74 -6.80 7.33
CA LEU A 95 -7.78 -7.49 8.08
C LEU A 95 -8.95 -7.77 7.15
N THR A 96 -9.22 -9.04 6.87
CA THR A 96 -10.43 -9.43 6.16
C THR A 96 -11.54 -9.68 7.16
N VAL A 97 -12.65 -8.94 7.02
CA VAL A 97 -13.84 -9.11 7.85
C VAL A 97 -15.00 -9.60 6.98
N THR A 98 -15.64 -10.67 7.42
CA THR A 98 -16.88 -11.17 6.83
C THR A 98 -17.99 -11.16 7.88
N ALA A 99 -19.23 -10.95 7.46
CA ALA A 99 -20.38 -10.99 8.34
C ALA A 99 -21.50 -11.76 7.64
N THR A 100 -22.08 -12.74 8.34
CA THR A 100 -23.21 -13.53 7.87
C THR A 100 -24.22 -13.69 8.98
N GLY A 101 -25.50 -13.47 8.68
CA GLY A 101 -26.64 -13.66 9.57
C GLY A 101 -27.55 -14.79 9.12
N PRO A 102 -28.65 -15.06 9.84
CA PRO A 102 -29.68 -16.01 9.44
C PRO A 102 -30.25 -15.72 8.06
N ASP A 103 -30.55 -14.43 7.80
CA ASP A 103 -30.96 -13.96 6.48
C ASP A 103 -29.93 -13.00 5.88
N GLU A 104 -29.98 -12.85 4.54
CA GLU A 104 -29.10 -11.95 3.82
C GLU A 104 -29.37 -10.48 4.22
N GLY A 105 -28.36 -9.82 4.76
CA GLY A 105 -28.42 -8.42 5.17
C GLY A 105 -28.73 -8.18 6.65
N ASP A 106 -28.98 -9.22 7.44
CA ASP A 106 -29.21 -9.08 8.89
C ASP A 106 -27.99 -8.55 9.65
N ILE A 107 -26.82 -8.81 9.11
CA ILE A 107 -25.55 -8.25 9.58
C ILE A 107 -24.69 -7.84 8.39
N THR A 108 -24.04 -6.70 8.51
CA THR A 108 -23.19 -6.15 7.45
C THR A 108 -21.80 -5.80 7.99
N ALA A 109 -20.77 -6.01 7.18
CA ALA A 109 -19.40 -5.56 7.46
C ALA A 109 -18.96 -4.58 6.38
N THR A 110 -18.58 -3.38 6.76
CA THR A 110 -18.17 -2.31 5.85
C THR A 110 -16.81 -1.77 6.25
N LEU A 111 -15.88 -1.71 5.29
CA LEU A 111 -14.59 -1.06 5.49
C LEU A 111 -14.79 0.46 5.58
N THR A 112 -14.51 1.05 6.74
CA THR A 112 -14.73 2.48 7.01
C THR A 112 -13.45 3.30 6.96
N GLY A 113 -12.29 2.65 7.06
CA GLY A 113 -11.02 3.36 7.01
C GLY A 113 -9.83 2.44 6.93
N GLY A 114 -8.67 3.01 6.68
CA GLY A 114 -7.41 2.27 6.63
C GLY A 114 -7.07 1.72 5.23
N GLY A 115 -6.33 0.62 5.23
CA GLY A 115 -5.82 0.00 4.00
C GLY A 115 -4.75 0.84 3.29
N ASP A 116 -4.72 0.79 1.98
CA ASP A 116 -3.79 1.56 1.14
C ASP A 116 -4.24 3.03 1.06
N SER A 117 -3.64 3.88 1.90
CA SER A 117 -4.06 5.28 2.06
C SER A 117 -3.44 6.24 1.05
N ASN A 118 -2.53 5.79 0.21
CA ASN A 118 -1.80 6.66 -0.72
C ASN A 118 -1.89 6.25 -2.20
N SER A 119 -2.89 5.45 -2.57
CA SER A 119 -3.10 5.01 -3.97
C SER A 119 -3.29 6.20 -4.93
N THR A 120 -4.09 7.20 -4.54
CA THR A 120 -4.28 8.43 -5.32
C THR A 120 -2.98 9.22 -5.48
N SER A 121 -2.17 9.29 -4.43
CA SER A 121 -0.86 9.94 -4.49
C SER A 121 0.10 9.19 -5.43
N ARG A 122 0.12 7.86 -5.38
CA ARG A 122 0.92 7.05 -6.31
C ARG A 122 0.51 7.27 -7.76
N ALA A 123 -0.79 7.26 -8.06
CA ALA A 123 -1.30 7.54 -9.40
C ALA A 123 -0.85 8.93 -9.91
N PHE A 124 -0.94 9.96 -9.06
CA PHE A 124 -0.47 11.31 -9.39
C PHE A 124 1.03 11.33 -9.72
N TRP A 125 1.87 10.71 -8.88
CA TRP A 125 3.31 10.72 -9.09
C TRP A 125 3.77 9.84 -10.24
N LEU A 126 3.06 8.75 -10.56
CA LEU A 126 3.26 7.99 -11.79
C LEU A 126 3.04 8.89 -13.03
N GLU A 127 1.94 9.64 -13.08
CA GLU A 127 1.73 10.58 -14.18
C GLU A 127 2.79 11.66 -14.25
N ARG A 128 3.17 12.23 -13.11
CA ARG A 128 4.18 13.29 -13.04
C ARG A 128 5.57 12.80 -13.47
N ALA A 129 5.93 11.58 -13.14
CA ALA A 129 7.21 10.98 -13.49
C ALA A 129 7.42 10.85 -15.00
N LYS A 130 6.36 10.72 -15.79
CA LYS A 130 6.44 10.67 -17.26
C LYS A 130 7.19 11.87 -17.86
N CYS A 131 7.03 13.05 -17.24
CA CYS A 131 7.67 14.27 -17.71
C CYS A 131 9.20 14.31 -17.48
N GLY A 132 9.72 13.50 -16.57
CA GLY A 132 11.14 13.43 -16.24
C GLY A 132 11.92 12.32 -16.95
N LEU A 133 11.25 11.53 -17.78
CA LEU A 133 11.87 10.42 -18.49
C LEU A 133 12.60 10.89 -19.76
N PRO A 134 13.70 10.22 -20.12
CA PRO A 134 14.31 10.42 -21.43
C PRO A 134 13.34 10.00 -22.55
N PRO A 135 13.51 10.53 -23.77
CA PRO A 135 12.71 10.10 -24.91
C PRO A 135 12.81 8.58 -25.11
N CYS A 136 11.66 7.93 -25.28
CA CYS A 136 11.54 6.47 -25.45
C CYS A 136 12.49 5.90 -26.51
N ARG A 137 12.70 6.63 -27.61
CA ARG A 137 13.61 6.23 -28.70
C ARG A 137 15.06 6.02 -28.29
N LEU A 138 15.46 6.59 -27.14
CA LEU A 138 16.83 6.47 -26.62
C LEU A 138 17.01 5.23 -25.76
N VAL A 139 15.93 4.62 -25.29
CA VAL A 139 15.97 3.45 -24.41
C VAL A 139 15.70 2.20 -25.23
N THR A 140 16.70 1.36 -25.40
CA THR A 140 16.60 0.17 -26.25
C THR A 140 15.89 -0.99 -25.57
N CYS A 141 15.84 -1.01 -24.23
CA CYS A 141 15.18 -2.04 -23.43
C CYS A 141 13.87 -1.52 -22.83
N ALA A 142 12.73 -2.09 -23.23
CA ALA A 142 11.42 -1.69 -22.73
C ALA A 142 11.28 -1.89 -21.22
N ALA A 143 11.85 -2.98 -20.68
CA ALA A 143 11.82 -3.25 -19.24
C ALA A 143 12.59 -2.20 -18.43
N ASP A 144 13.74 -1.73 -18.94
CA ASP A 144 14.50 -0.65 -18.30
C ASP A 144 13.71 0.66 -18.32
N TYR A 145 12.95 0.94 -19.38
CA TYR A 145 12.11 2.13 -19.46
C TYR A 145 11.00 2.10 -18.41
N THR A 146 10.31 0.97 -18.27
CA THR A 146 9.27 0.77 -17.25
C THR A 146 9.87 0.91 -15.85
N LEU A 147 11.05 0.33 -15.61
CA LEU A 147 11.74 0.43 -14.33
C LEU A 147 12.22 1.87 -14.03
N MET A 148 12.70 2.60 -15.03
CA MET A 148 13.05 4.03 -14.88
C MET A 148 11.84 4.86 -14.49
N HIS A 149 10.69 4.60 -15.11
CA HIS A 149 9.45 5.28 -14.77
C HIS A 149 9.04 5.01 -13.31
N ALA A 150 9.01 3.73 -12.90
CA ALA A 150 8.69 3.35 -11.53
C ALA A 150 9.69 3.94 -10.52
N ALA A 151 10.98 3.92 -10.82
CA ALA A 151 12.03 4.44 -9.95
C ALA A 151 11.90 5.96 -9.75
N LEU A 152 11.61 6.72 -10.82
CA LEU A 152 11.39 8.15 -10.70
C LEU A 152 10.10 8.48 -9.94
N ALA A 153 9.02 7.74 -10.17
CA ALA A 153 7.78 7.90 -9.42
C ALA A 153 7.98 7.60 -7.92
N ALA A 154 8.70 6.53 -7.59
CA ALA A 154 9.03 6.18 -6.21
C ALA A 154 9.89 7.27 -5.54
N HIS A 155 10.92 7.79 -6.24
CA HIS A 155 11.71 8.90 -5.73
C HIS A 155 10.85 10.13 -5.40
N LEU A 156 9.97 10.53 -6.31
CA LEU A 156 9.08 11.68 -6.11
C LEU A 156 8.10 11.45 -4.95
N LEU A 157 7.60 10.23 -4.78
CA LEU A 157 6.78 9.84 -3.64
C LEU A 157 7.54 9.98 -2.31
N PHE A 158 8.78 9.51 -2.25
CA PHE A 158 9.60 9.59 -1.03
C PHE A 158 10.02 11.02 -0.68
N THR A 159 10.26 11.86 -1.68
CA THR A 159 10.77 13.23 -1.46
C THR A 159 9.65 14.27 -1.32
N MET A 160 8.62 14.18 -2.15
CA MET A 160 7.55 15.18 -2.24
C MET A 160 6.18 14.66 -1.74
N GLY A 161 5.98 13.35 -1.72
CA GLY A 161 4.72 12.71 -1.30
C GLY A 161 4.52 12.56 0.20
N ASN A 162 5.35 13.18 1.05
CA ASN A 162 5.34 13.05 2.52
C ASN A 162 5.55 11.62 3.05
N LEU A 163 5.98 10.66 2.23
CA LEU A 163 6.33 9.32 2.71
C LEU A 163 7.58 9.34 3.61
N GLY A 164 8.45 10.32 3.45
CA GLY A 164 9.63 10.52 4.30
C GLY A 164 9.32 11.01 5.72
N ALA A 165 8.12 11.57 5.97
CA ALA A 165 7.73 12.07 7.29
C ALA A 165 7.20 10.97 8.22
N THR A 166 6.83 9.81 7.70
CA THR A 166 6.25 8.69 8.48
C THR A 166 7.21 7.54 8.77
N GLY A 167 8.50 7.74 8.54
CA GLY A 167 9.56 6.79 8.93
C GLY A 167 9.96 5.82 7.81
N ASN A 168 11.23 5.61 7.69
CA ASN A 168 11.95 4.53 7.00
C ASN A 168 12.03 4.54 5.46
N GLY A 169 11.38 5.45 4.74
CA GLY A 169 11.41 5.38 3.28
C GLY A 169 12.62 6.03 2.60
N ALA A 170 13.13 7.13 3.14
CA ALA A 170 14.10 7.96 2.44
C ALA A 170 15.58 7.65 2.79
N ASN A 171 15.85 7.09 3.96
CA ASN A 171 17.21 7.00 4.48
C ASN A 171 17.73 5.59 4.79
N ASP A 172 16.90 4.54 4.73
CA ASP A 172 17.28 3.20 5.20
C ASP A 172 17.61 2.18 4.10
N PHE A 173 17.70 2.58 2.84
CA PHE A 173 18.20 1.67 1.82
C PHE A 173 19.72 1.69 1.74
N ASP A 174 20.38 1.04 2.69
CA ASP A 174 21.83 0.77 2.60
C ASP A 174 22.18 -0.16 1.43
N SER A 175 21.24 -0.99 0.99
CA SER A 175 21.35 -1.77 -0.23
C SER A 175 19.99 -2.22 -0.76
N MET A 176 19.75 -2.06 -2.05
CA MET A 176 18.58 -2.58 -2.75
C MET A 176 19.01 -3.69 -3.69
N ARG A 177 18.44 -4.88 -3.52
CA ARG A 177 18.64 -6.00 -4.46
C ARG A 177 17.39 -6.12 -5.34
N LEU A 178 17.55 -5.84 -6.62
CA LEU A 178 16.55 -6.06 -7.66
C LEU A 178 17.09 -7.12 -8.64
N GLY A 179 16.76 -8.38 -8.38
CA GLY A 179 17.30 -9.48 -9.18
C GLY A 179 18.84 -9.54 -9.13
N PRO A 180 19.54 -9.57 -10.28
CA PRO A 180 20.99 -9.59 -10.33
C PRO A 180 21.65 -8.22 -10.07
N ALA A 181 20.89 -7.13 -9.97
CA ALA A 181 21.41 -5.78 -9.71
C ALA A 181 21.39 -5.46 -8.22
N SER A 182 22.56 -5.18 -7.64
CA SER A 182 22.69 -4.63 -6.28
C SER A 182 23.14 -3.18 -6.36
N LEU A 183 22.39 -2.28 -5.69
CA LEU A 183 22.79 -0.88 -5.47
C LEU A 183 23.29 -0.72 -4.05
N THR A 184 24.56 -0.37 -3.91
CA THR A 184 25.20 -0.01 -2.64
C THR A 184 25.38 1.48 -2.54
N ARG A 185 25.29 2.05 -1.34
CA ARG A 185 25.38 3.50 -1.00
C ARG A 185 26.64 4.24 -1.50
N GLY A 186 27.59 3.56 -2.12
CA GLY A 186 28.85 4.13 -2.64
C GLY A 186 28.74 4.90 -3.96
N MET A 187 27.56 4.98 -4.61
CA MET A 187 27.42 5.62 -5.93
C MET A 187 27.20 7.15 -5.86
N SER A 188 27.38 7.77 -4.73
CA SER A 188 27.23 9.25 -4.56
C SER A 188 28.21 10.10 -5.39
N ALA A 189 29.29 9.51 -5.90
CA ALA A 189 30.26 10.24 -6.73
C ALA A 189 29.71 10.69 -8.09
N TRP A 190 28.66 10.05 -8.61
CA TRP A 190 28.02 10.43 -9.87
C TRP A 190 26.98 11.53 -9.72
N ALA A 191 26.42 11.70 -8.52
CA ALA A 191 25.43 12.72 -8.22
C ALA A 191 26.02 14.13 -8.11
N ALA A 192 27.32 14.24 -8.00
CA ALA A 192 28.00 15.54 -7.92
C ALA A 192 28.05 16.30 -9.25
N ALA A 193 27.64 15.68 -10.35
CA ALA A 193 27.78 16.28 -11.69
C ALA A 193 26.72 17.35 -12.03
N SER A 194 25.55 17.32 -11.35
CA SER A 194 24.50 18.33 -11.56
C SER A 194 23.64 18.52 -10.32
N PRO A 195 23.18 19.75 -10.01
CA PRO A 195 22.27 20.02 -8.88
C PRO A 195 20.94 19.23 -8.97
N ALA A 196 20.43 18.98 -10.17
CA ALA A 196 19.22 18.18 -10.39
C ALA A 196 19.43 16.70 -10.05
N ASP A 197 20.63 16.19 -10.27
CA ASP A 197 20.98 14.80 -9.96
C ASP A 197 21.27 14.60 -8.47
N ALA A 198 21.68 15.65 -7.76
CA ALA A 198 21.91 15.62 -6.33
C ALA A 198 20.62 15.32 -5.54
N ASP A 199 19.47 15.78 -6.01
CA ASP A 199 18.18 15.44 -5.39
C ASP A 199 17.83 13.98 -5.62
N LEU A 200 17.96 13.47 -6.84
CA LEU A 200 17.73 12.06 -7.18
C LEU A 200 18.64 11.11 -6.38
N ALA A 201 19.85 11.54 -6.07
CA ALA A 201 20.78 10.73 -5.29
C ALA A 201 20.39 10.53 -3.81
N LYS A 202 19.42 11.28 -3.29
CA LYS A 202 18.96 11.17 -1.89
C LYS A 202 18.18 9.90 -1.60
N THR A 203 17.64 9.21 -2.60
CA THR A 203 16.87 7.98 -2.42
C THR A 203 17.45 6.83 -3.25
N GLY A 204 17.31 5.59 -2.77
CA GLY A 204 17.72 4.41 -3.54
C GLY A 204 17.00 4.29 -4.89
N ALA A 205 15.72 4.69 -4.95
CA ALA A 205 14.94 4.73 -6.18
C ALA A 205 15.51 5.77 -7.17
N GLY A 206 15.85 6.96 -6.69
CA GLY A 206 16.48 7.98 -7.52
C GLY A 206 17.87 7.59 -8.01
N GLN A 207 18.68 6.92 -7.18
CA GLN A 207 19.99 6.37 -7.59
C GLN A 207 19.84 5.29 -8.67
N LEU A 208 18.83 4.41 -8.56
CA LEU A 208 18.50 3.44 -9.59
C LEU A 208 18.12 4.14 -10.91
N PHE A 209 17.27 5.16 -10.84
CA PHE A 209 16.92 5.95 -12.01
C PHE A 209 18.16 6.55 -12.68
N LEU A 210 19.06 7.18 -11.90
CA LEU A 210 20.31 7.76 -12.42
C LEU A 210 21.19 6.71 -13.10
N SER A 211 21.32 5.52 -12.50
CA SER A 211 22.14 4.45 -13.05
C SER A 211 21.58 3.92 -14.38
N LEU A 212 20.26 3.78 -14.49
CA LEU A 212 19.59 3.37 -15.72
C LEU A 212 19.70 4.46 -16.78
N ARG A 213 19.45 5.73 -16.41
CA ARG A 213 19.60 6.86 -17.33
C ARG A 213 21.01 6.96 -17.91
N ALA A 214 22.04 6.75 -17.10
CA ALA A 214 23.43 6.79 -17.53
C ALA A 214 23.77 5.77 -18.63
N ARG A 215 23.11 4.60 -18.64
CA ARG A 215 23.30 3.60 -19.68
C ARG A 215 22.87 4.06 -21.07
N TYR A 216 21.87 4.95 -21.14
CA TYR A 216 21.22 5.35 -22.39
C TYR A 216 21.55 6.76 -22.85
N VAL A 217 21.93 7.64 -21.94
CA VAL A 217 22.17 9.07 -22.23
C VAL A 217 23.66 9.42 -22.33
N MET A 218 24.57 8.59 -21.78
CA MET A 218 26.00 8.88 -21.75
C MET A 218 26.86 8.51 -22.99
N PRO A 219 26.45 7.71 -23.99
CA PRO A 219 27.35 7.36 -25.07
C PRO A 219 27.71 8.50 -26.03
N PHE A 220 27.20 9.70 -25.84
CA PHE A 220 27.37 10.77 -26.83
C PHE A 220 28.45 11.84 -26.50
N PHE A 221 29.24 11.61 -25.44
CA PHE A 221 30.34 12.53 -25.09
C PHE A 221 31.76 11.98 -25.37
N CYS A 222 31.91 11.00 -26.27
CA CYS A 222 33.20 10.60 -26.79
C CYS A 222 33.30 11.05 -28.26
N GLY A 223 33.69 12.27 -28.48
CA GLY A 223 34.04 12.83 -29.79
C GLY A 223 34.88 14.08 -29.63
#